data_0ef3775b5e13b0341919203b11c0603c
#
_entry.id   0ef3775b5e13b0341919203b11c0603c
#
_cell.length_a   1.000
_cell.length_b   1.000
_cell.length_c   1.000
_cell.angle_alpha   90.00
_cell.angle_beta   90.00
_cell.angle_gamma   90.00
#
_symmetry.space_group_name_H-M   'P 1'
#
loop_
_entity.id
_entity.type
_entity.pdbx_description
1 polymer ?
#
loop_
_entity_poly.entity_id
_entity_poly.type
_entity_poly.pdbx_seq_one_letter_code
_entity_poly.pdbx_strand_id
1 'polypeptide(L)'
;MNIEEKTKSFLKEVNQFCSRSGRNPENIIVVGATKKQAVGSIKSAFISGVKNFGENFLQEAEPKIMKLDSGLSWHFIGSIQSRKAKKISSLFHWVQTVDRLKVAKILNENRPKECGKLNICVQVNPERELNKSGIGLGECESFIAELNSMEMLKVRGLMVIPRATKDFEQQRRGFAKIRSCFNFLKTVYPDLDTLSMGMSEDYKAAILEGTTMIRIGTNIFGERK
;
A
#
# COMPACT_ATOMS: atom_id res chain seq x y z
N MET A 1 -19.59 -8.04 -16.50
CA MET A 1 -19.46 -8.26 -15.04
C MET A 1 -19.57 -6.94 -14.32
N ASN A 2 -20.41 -6.86 -13.31
CA ASN A 2 -20.49 -5.70 -12.42
C ASN A 2 -19.30 -5.72 -11.42
N ILE A 3 -19.18 -4.68 -10.58
CA ILE A 3 -18.05 -4.56 -9.64
C ILE A 3 -18.06 -5.67 -8.58
N GLU A 4 -19.23 -6.08 -8.12
CA GLU A 4 -19.35 -7.14 -7.12
C GLU A 4 -18.86 -8.48 -7.66
N GLU A 5 -19.28 -8.85 -8.86
CA GLU A 5 -18.84 -10.06 -9.54
C GLU A 5 -17.33 -10.06 -9.79
N LYS A 6 -16.79 -8.93 -10.30
CA LYS A 6 -15.34 -8.78 -10.51
C LYS A 6 -14.57 -8.92 -9.21
N THR A 7 -15.03 -8.27 -8.15
CA THR A 7 -14.37 -8.30 -6.83
C THR A 7 -14.35 -9.72 -6.26
N LYS A 8 -15.50 -10.40 -6.24
CA LYS A 8 -15.60 -11.79 -5.74
C LYS A 8 -14.73 -12.75 -6.56
N SER A 9 -14.76 -12.61 -7.89
CA SER A 9 -13.93 -13.40 -8.79
C SER A 9 -12.45 -13.18 -8.53
N PHE A 10 -12.02 -11.92 -8.40
CA PHE A 10 -10.63 -11.57 -8.13
C PHE A 10 -10.15 -12.09 -6.76
N LEU A 11 -10.93 -11.90 -5.70
CA LEU A 11 -10.58 -12.42 -4.36
C LEU A 11 -10.46 -13.95 -4.37
N LYS A 12 -11.36 -14.65 -5.08
CA LYS A 12 -11.26 -16.09 -5.26
C LYS A 12 -9.98 -16.49 -6.01
N GLU A 13 -9.61 -15.75 -7.06
CA GLU A 13 -8.38 -16.00 -7.82
C GLU A 13 -7.13 -15.81 -6.94
N VAL A 14 -7.08 -14.74 -6.14
CA VAL A 14 -5.98 -14.49 -5.17
C VAL A 14 -5.87 -15.65 -4.19
N ASN A 15 -6.99 -16.06 -3.58
CA ASN A 15 -7.01 -17.16 -2.62
C ASN A 15 -6.51 -18.47 -3.23
N GLN A 16 -6.98 -18.81 -4.42
CA GLN A 16 -6.56 -20.02 -5.14
C GLN A 16 -5.08 -19.96 -5.50
N PHE A 17 -4.60 -18.80 -5.95
CA PHE A 17 -3.20 -18.63 -6.30
C PHE A 17 -2.30 -18.74 -5.07
N CYS A 18 -2.66 -18.11 -3.96
CA CYS A 18 -1.95 -18.23 -2.68
C CYS A 18 -1.85 -19.69 -2.23
N SER A 19 -2.98 -20.41 -2.21
CA SER A 19 -3.01 -21.83 -1.79
C SER A 19 -2.11 -22.70 -2.68
N ARG A 20 -2.15 -22.52 -4.00
CA ARG A 20 -1.26 -23.24 -4.95
C ARG A 20 0.22 -22.90 -4.80
N SER A 21 0.51 -21.72 -4.28
CA SER A 21 1.87 -21.22 -4.06
C SER A 21 2.39 -21.47 -2.64
N GLY A 22 1.67 -22.24 -1.83
CA GLY A 22 2.05 -22.51 -0.43
C GLY A 22 1.96 -21.28 0.49
N ARG A 23 1.16 -20.26 0.09
CA ARG A 23 0.94 -19.05 0.88
C ARG A 23 -0.42 -19.08 1.53
N ASN A 24 -0.52 -18.62 2.79
CA ASN A 24 -1.83 -18.41 3.42
C ASN A 24 -2.50 -17.15 2.83
N PRO A 25 -3.69 -17.26 2.17
CA PRO A 25 -4.41 -16.11 1.63
C PRO A 25 -4.75 -15.04 2.67
N GLU A 26 -4.99 -15.42 3.92
CA GLU A 26 -5.32 -14.50 5.01
C GLU A 26 -4.19 -13.52 5.33
N ASN A 27 -2.97 -13.87 4.96
CA ASN A 27 -1.80 -13.01 5.13
C ASN A 27 -1.64 -12.00 3.98
N ILE A 28 -2.60 -11.92 3.04
CA ILE A 28 -2.56 -10.99 1.92
C ILE A 28 -3.67 -9.95 2.05
N ILE A 29 -3.30 -8.73 2.35
CA ILE A 29 -4.23 -7.60 2.35
C ILE A 29 -4.43 -7.13 0.90
N VAL A 30 -5.69 -7.09 0.46
CA VAL A 30 -6.07 -6.51 -0.83
C VAL A 30 -6.50 -5.06 -0.62
N VAL A 31 -5.74 -4.11 -1.18
CA VAL A 31 -6.09 -2.69 -1.19
C VAL A 31 -6.70 -2.34 -2.55
N GLY A 32 -7.98 -2.01 -2.57
CA GLY A 32 -8.67 -1.52 -3.77
C GLY A 32 -8.23 -0.10 -4.12
N ALA A 33 -7.55 0.11 -5.24
CA ALA A 33 -7.11 1.43 -5.68
C ALA A 33 -8.28 2.20 -6.32
N THR A 34 -8.83 3.18 -5.59
CA THR A 34 -10.12 3.85 -5.89
C THR A 34 -9.99 5.18 -6.63
N LYS A 35 -8.80 5.48 -7.14
CA LYS A 35 -8.55 6.65 -7.99
C LYS A 35 -9.57 6.71 -9.14
N LYS A 36 -10.26 7.86 -9.27
CA LYS A 36 -11.34 8.13 -10.24
C LYS A 36 -12.57 7.21 -10.11
N GLN A 37 -12.75 6.50 -8.99
CA GLN A 37 -13.93 5.66 -8.78
C GLN A 37 -15.01 6.41 -8.00
N ALA A 38 -16.28 6.15 -8.35
CA ALA A 38 -17.42 6.69 -7.63
C ALA A 38 -17.62 5.98 -6.28
N VAL A 39 -18.26 6.66 -5.33
CA VAL A 39 -18.59 6.13 -3.99
C VAL A 39 -19.37 4.82 -4.08
N GLY A 40 -20.34 4.72 -5.03
CA GLY A 40 -21.09 3.47 -5.24
C GLY A 40 -20.22 2.29 -5.61
N SER A 41 -19.19 2.50 -6.44
CA SER A 41 -18.22 1.47 -6.82
C SER A 41 -17.44 0.94 -5.61
N ILE A 42 -17.08 1.85 -4.69
CA ILE A 42 -16.36 1.50 -3.46
C ILE A 42 -17.26 0.69 -2.52
N LYS A 43 -18.54 1.10 -2.39
CA LYS A 43 -19.55 0.35 -1.60
C LYS A 43 -19.73 -1.08 -2.14
N SER A 44 -19.86 -1.25 -3.46
CA SER A 44 -19.97 -2.58 -4.07
C SER A 44 -18.75 -3.46 -3.81
N ALA A 45 -17.54 -2.91 -3.91
CA ALA A 45 -16.31 -3.64 -3.59
C ALA A 45 -16.21 -3.98 -2.09
N PHE A 46 -16.65 -3.07 -1.20
CA PHE A 46 -16.67 -3.29 0.25
C PHE A 46 -17.63 -4.42 0.65
N ILE A 47 -18.85 -4.40 0.15
CA ILE A 47 -19.84 -5.48 0.39
C ILE A 47 -19.33 -6.83 -0.13
N SER A 48 -18.49 -6.81 -1.17
CA SER A 48 -17.89 -8.00 -1.77
C SER A 48 -16.62 -8.50 -1.05
N GLY A 49 -16.20 -7.84 0.05
CA GLY A 49 -15.14 -8.33 0.93
C GLY A 49 -13.84 -7.53 0.93
N VAL A 50 -13.68 -6.48 0.10
CA VAL A 50 -12.53 -5.58 0.18
C VAL A 50 -12.74 -4.56 1.29
N LYS A 51 -11.89 -4.57 2.31
CA LYS A 51 -11.98 -3.65 3.45
C LYS A 51 -10.97 -2.51 3.40
N ASN A 52 -9.94 -2.62 2.56
CA ASN A 52 -8.86 -1.65 2.46
C ASN A 52 -8.93 -0.92 1.12
N PHE A 53 -8.89 0.41 1.13
CA PHE A 53 -9.01 1.23 -0.08
C PHE A 53 -7.91 2.27 -0.16
N GLY A 54 -7.33 2.42 -1.35
CA GLY A 54 -6.18 3.29 -1.58
C GLY A 54 -6.50 4.47 -2.49
N GLU A 55 -6.11 5.66 -2.08
CA GLU A 55 -6.25 6.90 -2.83
C GLU A 55 -4.90 7.57 -3.13
N ASN A 56 -4.81 8.14 -4.32
CA ASN A 56 -3.60 8.85 -4.75
C ASN A 56 -3.69 10.37 -4.50
N PHE A 57 -4.89 10.92 -4.42
CA PHE A 57 -5.12 12.36 -4.32
C PHE A 57 -6.03 12.68 -3.16
N LEU A 58 -5.58 13.59 -2.28
CA LEU A 58 -6.34 14.01 -1.09
C LEU A 58 -7.70 14.60 -1.46
N GLN A 59 -7.77 15.39 -2.53
CA GLN A 59 -9.00 16.03 -2.98
C GLN A 59 -10.07 15.03 -3.43
N GLU A 60 -9.66 13.89 -3.98
CA GLU A 60 -10.59 12.80 -4.32
C GLU A 60 -10.97 11.96 -3.09
N ALA A 61 -10.02 11.76 -2.19
CA ALA A 61 -10.19 10.91 -1.01
C ALA A 61 -11.16 11.52 0.00
N GLU A 62 -11.00 12.80 0.31
CA GLU A 62 -11.75 13.48 1.36
C GLU A 62 -13.28 13.33 1.23
N PRO A 63 -13.91 13.68 0.10
CA PRO A 63 -15.36 13.52 -0.04
C PRO A 63 -15.80 12.05 -0.05
N LYS A 64 -14.94 11.11 -0.41
CA LYS A 64 -15.24 9.68 -0.37
C LYS A 64 -15.21 9.17 1.07
N ILE A 65 -14.18 9.53 1.83
CA ILE A 65 -14.03 9.16 3.24
C ILE A 65 -15.21 9.68 4.05
N MET A 66 -15.64 10.94 3.82
CA MET A 66 -16.75 11.55 4.54
C MET A 66 -18.12 10.93 4.21
N LYS A 67 -18.28 10.32 3.02
CA LYS A 67 -19.54 9.71 2.56
C LYS A 67 -19.65 8.21 2.82
N LEU A 68 -18.55 7.57 3.20
CA LEU A 68 -18.51 6.13 3.43
C LEU A 68 -18.41 5.83 4.91
N ASP A 69 -19.15 4.80 5.33
CA ASP A 69 -19.30 4.40 6.72
C ASP A 69 -17.98 3.95 7.37
N SER A 70 -17.97 3.95 8.70
CA SER A 70 -16.90 3.35 9.50
C SER A 70 -16.78 1.85 9.18
N GLY A 71 -15.58 1.37 9.03
CA GLY A 71 -15.30 -0.05 8.70
C GLY A 71 -14.40 -0.22 7.48
N LEU A 72 -14.18 0.86 6.74
CA LEU A 72 -13.18 0.89 5.67
C LEU A 72 -11.83 1.38 6.21
N SER A 73 -10.76 0.70 5.82
CA SER A 73 -9.40 1.17 6.08
C SER A 73 -8.90 1.97 4.88
N TRP A 74 -8.57 3.23 5.10
CA TRP A 74 -8.11 4.13 4.05
C TRP A 74 -6.59 4.24 4.01
N HIS A 75 -6.02 4.02 2.82
CA HIS A 75 -4.59 4.08 2.55
C HIS A 75 -4.28 5.24 1.60
N PHE A 76 -3.38 6.12 1.99
CA PHE A 76 -2.80 7.07 1.06
C PHE A 76 -1.64 6.39 0.31
N ILE A 77 -1.77 6.28 -1.01
CA ILE A 77 -0.83 5.57 -1.88
C ILE A 77 -0.25 6.46 -3.00
N GLY A 78 -0.51 7.77 -2.94
CA GLY A 78 0.03 8.76 -3.88
C GLY A 78 1.23 9.52 -3.32
N SER A 79 1.90 10.32 -4.15
CA SER A 79 3.00 11.18 -3.70
C SER A 79 2.50 12.26 -2.74
N ILE A 80 3.21 12.45 -1.62
CA ILE A 80 2.82 13.37 -0.56
C ILE A 80 3.43 14.75 -0.82
N GLN A 81 2.57 15.74 -1.04
CA GLN A 81 2.98 17.14 -0.97
C GLN A 81 2.99 17.58 0.49
N SER A 82 4.09 18.20 0.98
CA SER A 82 4.25 18.56 2.39
C SER A 82 3.08 19.38 2.94
N ARG A 83 2.54 20.32 2.16
CA ARG A 83 1.36 21.14 2.55
C ARG A 83 0.08 20.33 2.80
N LYS A 84 -0.01 19.09 2.24
CA LYS A 84 -1.16 18.20 2.38
C LYS A 84 -0.97 17.18 3.51
N ALA A 85 0.26 16.99 4.00
CA ALA A 85 0.60 15.95 4.97
C ALA A 85 -0.22 16.08 6.27
N LYS A 86 -0.46 17.30 6.74
CA LYS A 86 -1.31 17.55 7.92
C LYS A 86 -2.70 16.93 7.76
N LYS A 87 -3.37 17.12 6.63
CA LYS A 87 -4.72 16.60 6.40
C LYS A 87 -4.70 15.09 6.10
N ILE A 88 -3.64 14.60 5.44
CA ILE A 88 -3.44 13.17 5.21
C ILE A 88 -3.31 12.45 6.56
N SER A 89 -2.56 13.01 7.51
CA SER A 89 -2.37 12.37 8.82
C SER A 89 -3.67 12.18 9.60
N SER A 90 -4.65 13.08 9.48
CA SER A 90 -5.92 12.98 10.19
C SER A 90 -6.96 12.09 9.50
N LEU A 91 -6.91 11.95 8.17
CA LEU A 91 -7.95 11.25 7.40
C LEU A 91 -7.65 9.78 7.13
N PHE A 92 -6.37 9.40 7.05
CA PHE A 92 -5.98 8.06 6.62
C PHE A 92 -5.56 7.17 7.79
N HIS A 93 -5.77 5.86 7.63
CA HIS A 93 -5.31 4.84 8.56
C HIS A 93 -3.88 4.36 8.20
N TRP A 94 -3.52 4.51 6.93
CA TRP A 94 -2.23 4.14 6.37
C TRP A 94 -1.69 5.21 5.43
N VAL A 95 -0.37 5.39 5.45
CA VAL A 95 0.36 6.15 4.44
C VAL A 95 1.50 5.29 3.91
N GLN A 96 1.41 4.85 2.65
CA GLN A 96 2.36 3.88 2.10
C GLN A 96 3.54 4.51 1.36
N THR A 97 3.58 5.84 1.26
CA THR A 97 4.50 6.56 0.37
C THR A 97 5.41 7.54 1.12
N VAL A 98 5.87 7.13 2.30
CA VAL A 98 6.79 7.95 3.10
C VAL A 98 8.22 7.75 2.58
N ASP A 99 8.79 8.80 1.99
CA ASP A 99 10.12 8.81 1.38
C ASP A 99 11.01 9.97 1.84
N ARG A 100 10.52 10.81 2.76
CA ARG A 100 11.24 12.00 3.26
C ARG A 100 10.92 12.27 4.72
N LEU A 101 11.95 12.48 5.52
CA LEU A 101 11.80 12.79 6.95
C LEU A 101 10.97 14.06 7.21
N LYS A 102 11.09 15.08 6.33
CA LYS A 102 10.25 16.28 6.43
C LYS A 102 8.76 15.96 6.40
N VAL A 103 8.34 15.03 5.53
CA VAL A 103 6.94 14.60 5.42
C VAL A 103 6.56 13.80 6.66
N ALA A 104 7.39 12.86 7.08
CA ALA A 104 7.15 12.04 8.27
C ALA A 104 6.97 12.90 9.53
N LYS A 105 7.80 13.93 9.73
CA LYS A 105 7.66 14.88 10.85
C LYS A 105 6.30 15.56 10.84
N ILE A 106 5.85 16.08 9.69
CA ILE A 106 4.53 16.73 9.57
C ILE A 106 3.40 15.74 9.86
N LEU A 107 3.49 14.50 9.35
CA LEU A 107 2.51 13.44 9.63
C LEU A 107 2.45 13.15 11.15
N ASN A 108 3.59 13.01 11.80
CA ASN A 108 3.72 12.73 13.21
C ASN A 108 3.13 13.86 14.09
N GLU A 109 3.55 15.09 13.83
CA GLU A 109 3.14 16.28 14.62
C GLU A 109 1.65 16.60 14.49
N ASN A 110 1.02 16.22 13.38
CA ASN A 110 -0.38 16.55 13.12
C ASN A 110 -1.31 15.33 13.18
N ARG A 111 -0.84 14.17 13.64
CA ARG A 111 -1.70 13.01 13.87
C ARG A 111 -2.56 13.24 15.11
N PRO A 112 -3.91 13.27 15.00
CA PRO A 112 -4.77 13.41 16.16
C PRO A 112 -4.63 12.19 17.09
N LYS A 113 -4.54 12.43 18.40
CA LYS A 113 -4.34 11.36 19.40
C LYS A 113 -5.46 10.34 19.40
N GLU A 114 -6.68 10.78 19.19
CA GLU A 114 -7.89 9.94 19.09
C GLU A 114 -7.85 8.97 17.90
N CYS A 115 -7.08 9.27 16.86
CA CYS A 115 -6.89 8.38 15.71
C CYS A 115 -5.84 7.29 15.96
N GLY A 116 -5.14 7.31 17.09
CA GLY A 116 -4.01 6.41 17.38
C GLY A 116 -2.83 6.61 16.41
N LYS A 117 -1.86 5.72 16.46
CA LYS A 117 -0.68 5.79 15.58
C LYS A 117 -1.06 5.60 14.11
N LEU A 118 -0.45 6.39 13.24
CA LEU A 118 -0.58 6.26 11.80
C LEU A 118 0.32 5.14 11.28
N ASN A 119 -0.27 4.12 10.63
CA ASN A 119 0.52 3.08 9.99
C ASN A 119 1.23 3.65 8.76
N ILE A 120 2.53 3.45 8.65
CA ILE A 120 3.31 3.92 7.51
C ILE A 120 4.15 2.81 6.89
N CYS A 121 4.31 2.88 5.56
CA CYS A 121 5.34 2.14 4.84
C CYS A 121 6.36 3.14 4.27
N VAL A 122 7.61 2.73 4.27
CA VAL A 122 8.68 3.44 3.58
C VAL A 122 8.58 3.12 2.10
N GLN A 123 8.45 4.14 1.26
CA GLN A 123 8.49 3.94 -0.18
C GLN A 123 9.94 3.80 -0.63
N VAL A 124 10.22 2.69 -1.34
CA VAL A 124 11.55 2.42 -1.90
C VAL A 124 11.57 2.53 -3.42
N ASN A 125 12.70 3.01 -3.94
CA ASN A 125 13.03 3.10 -5.36
C ASN A 125 14.34 2.34 -5.60
N PRO A 126 14.28 1.02 -5.75
CA PRO A 126 15.47 0.16 -5.77
C PRO A 126 16.41 0.42 -6.95
N GLU A 127 15.88 0.94 -8.04
CA GLU A 127 16.64 1.22 -9.27
C GLU A 127 17.02 2.70 -9.37
N ARG A 128 16.66 3.54 -8.39
CA ARG A 128 16.91 5.00 -8.36
C ARG A 128 16.44 5.70 -9.63
N GLU A 129 15.29 5.28 -10.16
CA GLU A 129 14.68 5.93 -11.32
C GLU A 129 14.34 7.39 -10.98
N LEU A 130 14.89 8.34 -11.76
CA LEU A 130 14.77 9.79 -11.49
C LEU A 130 13.32 10.30 -11.43
N ASN A 131 12.41 9.64 -12.13
CA ASN A 131 11.00 10.03 -12.22
C ASN A 131 10.12 9.35 -11.17
N LYS A 132 10.70 8.58 -10.24
CA LYS A 132 9.96 7.88 -9.18
C LYS A 132 10.39 8.37 -7.80
N SER A 133 9.38 8.54 -6.94
CA SER A 133 9.58 8.76 -5.50
C SER A 133 10.09 7.48 -4.82
N GLY A 134 10.73 7.63 -3.69
CA GLY A 134 11.23 6.54 -2.87
C GLY A 134 12.73 6.65 -2.60
N ILE A 135 13.14 6.11 -1.47
CA ILE A 135 14.57 6.05 -1.08
C ILE A 135 15.24 4.79 -1.64
N GLY A 136 16.56 4.79 -1.71
CA GLY A 136 17.34 3.61 -2.09
C GLY A 136 17.28 2.52 -1.02
N LEU A 137 17.46 1.25 -1.42
CA LEU A 137 17.41 0.13 -0.46
C LEU A 137 18.45 0.24 0.65
N GLY A 138 19.65 0.74 0.35
CA GLY A 138 20.71 0.94 1.35
C GLY A 138 20.44 2.06 2.35
N GLU A 139 19.43 2.88 2.13
CA GLU A 139 19.03 3.99 3.02
C GLU A 139 17.91 3.59 3.99
N CYS A 140 17.30 2.39 3.79
CA CYS A 140 16.12 1.98 4.53
C CYS A 140 16.35 1.86 6.04
N GLU A 141 17.48 1.29 6.46
CA GLU A 141 17.75 1.06 7.88
C GLU A 141 17.86 2.37 8.65
N SER A 142 18.70 3.30 8.18
CA SER A 142 18.86 4.63 8.81
C SER A 142 17.56 5.43 8.77
N PHE A 143 16.81 5.34 7.66
CA PHE A 143 15.53 6.04 7.53
C PHE A 143 14.49 5.50 8.52
N ILE A 144 14.39 4.17 8.69
CA ILE A 144 13.49 3.54 9.66
C ILE A 144 13.90 3.88 11.10
N ALA A 145 15.20 3.93 11.41
CA ALA A 145 15.68 4.36 12.72
C ALA A 145 15.15 5.77 13.09
N GLU A 146 15.24 6.71 12.16
CA GLU A 146 14.70 8.07 12.35
C GLU A 146 13.16 8.07 12.52
N LEU A 147 12.44 7.24 11.74
CA LEU A 147 10.99 7.15 11.83
C LEU A 147 10.51 6.55 13.15
N ASN A 148 11.24 5.61 13.72
CA ASN A 148 10.89 4.94 14.98
C ASN A 148 10.99 5.88 16.20
N SER A 149 11.68 7.03 16.09
CA SER A 149 11.66 8.09 17.10
C SER A 149 10.36 8.90 17.11
N MET A 150 9.47 8.71 16.13
CA MET A 150 8.25 9.48 15.96
C MET A 150 7.05 8.76 16.59
N GLU A 151 6.60 9.25 17.76
CA GLU A 151 5.64 8.55 18.61
C GLU A 151 4.27 8.27 17.97
N MET A 152 3.80 9.15 17.09
CA MET A 152 2.48 9.02 16.45
C MET A 152 2.54 8.24 15.14
N LEU A 153 3.70 7.73 14.74
CA LEU A 153 3.87 6.85 13.58
C LEU A 153 4.12 5.41 14.04
N LYS A 154 3.65 4.46 13.23
CA LYS A 154 3.97 3.05 13.34
C LYS A 154 4.54 2.57 12.01
N VAL A 155 5.86 2.36 11.97
CA VAL A 155 6.52 1.82 10.78
C VAL A 155 6.11 0.36 10.63
N ARG A 156 5.47 0.02 9.51
CA ARG A 156 4.97 -1.33 9.24
C ARG A 156 5.85 -2.08 8.25
N GLY A 157 6.60 -1.37 7.41
CA GLY A 157 7.47 -2.01 6.44
C GLY A 157 7.72 -1.17 5.19
N LEU A 158 7.84 -1.85 4.05
CA LEU A 158 8.21 -1.24 2.79
C LEU A 158 7.06 -1.21 1.78
N MET A 159 7.08 -0.21 0.90
CA MET A 159 6.22 -0.15 -0.28
C MET A 159 7.09 0.09 -1.53
N VAL A 160 6.78 -0.61 -2.61
CA VAL A 160 7.46 -0.42 -3.90
C VAL A 160 6.48 -0.37 -5.07
N ILE A 161 6.82 0.46 -6.05
CA ILE A 161 6.26 0.43 -7.40
C ILE A 161 7.43 0.11 -8.33
N PRO A 162 7.60 -1.16 -8.73
CA PRO A 162 8.76 -1.56 -9.53
C PRO A 162 8.67 -0.98 -10.95
N ARG A 163 9.75 -1.16 -11.72
CA ARG A 163 9.73 -0.89 -13.14
C ARG A 163 8.73 -1.82 -13.83
N ALA A 164 7.88 -1.24 -14.67
CA ALA A 164 6.89 -2.02 -15.42
C ALA A 164 7.60 -2.95 -16.42
N THR A 165 7.25 -4.23 -16.35
CA THR A 165 7.68 -5.26 -17.32
C THR A 165 6.59 -6.31 -17.45
N LYS A 166 6.46 -6.88 -18.64
CA LYS A 166 5.56 -8.02 -18.89
C LYS A 166 6.23 -9.39 -18.66
N ASP A 167 7.54 -9.40 -18.49
CA ASP A 167 8.31 -10.60 -18.21
C ASP A 167 8.13 -11.00 -16.73
N PHE A 168 7.47 -12.13 -16.50
CA PHE A 168 7.14 -12.63 -15.18
C PHE A 168 8.39 -12.88 -14.31
N GLU A 169 9.46 -13.43 -14.89
CA GLU A 169 10.69 -13.69 -14.15
C GLU A 169 11.44 -12.39 -13.82
N GLN A 170 11.35 -11.35 -14.67
CA GLN A 170 11.87 -10.04 -14.33
C GLN A 170 11.07 -9.39 -13.19
N GLN A 171 9.73 -9.52 -13.20
CA GLN A 171 8.88 -9.09 -12.09
C GLN A 171 9.33 -9.75 -10.78
N ARG A 172 9.47 -11.09 -10.80
CA ARG A 172 9.91 -11.86 -9.63
C ARG A 172 11.28 -11.41 -9.12
N ARG A 173 12.28 -11.28 -10.01
CA ARG A 173 13.62 -10.81 -9.63
C ARG A 173 13.58 -9.41 -9.00
N GLY A 174 12.76 -8.51 -9.53
CA GLY A 174 12.54 -7.20 -8.95
C GLY A 174 12.00 -7.29 -7.52
N PHE A 175 10.93 -8.05 -7.31
CA PHE A 175 10.31 -8.23 -5.99
C PHE A 175 11.21 -8.99 -5.00
N ALA A 176 11.99 -9.97 -5.47
CA ALA A 176 12.92 -10.72 -4.62
C ALA A 176 13.98 -9.81 -3.95
N LYS A 177 14.47 -8.79 -4.67
CA LYS A 177 15.40 -7.79 -4.10
C LYS A 177 14.77 -7.05 -2.92
N ILE A 178 13.50 -6.65 -3.06
CA ILE A 178 12.78 -5.93 -2.01
C ILE A 178 12.51 -6.86 -0.82
N ARG A 179 12.12 -8.10 -1.07
CA ARG A 179 11.95 -9.12 -0.03
C ARG A 179 13.24 -9.33 0.77
N SER A 180 14.38 -9.43 0.09
CA SER A 180 15.67 -9.61 0.76
C SER A 180 15.99 -8.43 1.68
N CYS A 181 15.80 -7.19 1.22
CA CYS A 181 15.94 -5.99 2.04
C CYS A 181 14.96 -6.00 3.23
N PHE A 182 13.68 -6.31 2.99
CA PHE A 182 12.67 -6.38 4.04
C PHE A 182 13.01 -7.44 5.11
N ASN A 183 13.46 -8.62 4.69
CA ASN A 183 13.84 -9.68 5.61
C ASN A 183 15.05 -9.28 6.46
N PHE A 184 16.05 -8.62 5.88
CA PHE A 184 17.16 -8.04 6.63
C PHE A 184 16.66 -7.02 7.65
N LEU A 185 15.83 -6.08 7.24
CA LEU A 185 15.28 -5.06 8.14
C LEU A 185 14.47 -5.67 9.30
N LYS A 186 13.78 -6.80 9.07
CA LYS A 186 13.07 -7.52 10.14
C LYS A 186 14.00 -8.11 11.20
N THR A 187 15.27 -8.40 10.90
CA THR A 187 16.22 -8.85 11.92
C THR A 187 16.59 -7.73 12.89
N VAL A 188 16.51 -6.48 12.43
CA VAL A 188 16.79 -5.27 13.25
C VAL A 188 15.52 -4.71 13.86
N TYR A 189 14.41 -4.77 13.13
CA TYR A 189 13.09 -4.23 13.50
C TYR A 189 12.03 -5.33 13.41
N PRO A 190 11.86 -6.19 14.42
CA PRO A 190 10.98 -7.37 14.37
C PRO A 190 9.49 -7.05 14.14
N ASP A 191 9.06 -5.84 14.49
CA ASP A 191 7.68 -5.37 14.34
C ASP A 191 7.28 -5.04 12.88
N LEU A 192 8.23 -5.09 11.94
CA LEU A 192 7.92 -4.93 10.53
C LEU A 192 7.14 -6.15 10.02
N ASP A 193 5.94 -5.92 9.49
CA ASP A 193 5.01 -6.97 9.06
C ASP A 193 4.45 -6.76 7.65
N THR A 194 4.70 -5.60 7.05
CA THR A 194 4.06 -5.20 5.80
C THR A 194 5.05 -5.04 4.66
N LEU A 195 4.87 -5.84 3.62
CA LEU A 195 5.56 -5.69 2.34
C LEU A 195 4.51 -5.40 1.27
N SER A 196 4.32 -4.10 0.98
CA SER A 196 3.34 -3.63 0.01
C SER A 196 3.94 -3.58 -1.39
N MET A 197 3.66 -4.60 -2.19
CA MET A 197 4.10 -4.71 -3.57
C MET A 197 3.14 -5.57 -4.38
N GLY A 198 3.05 -5.31 -5.68
CA GLY A 198 2.13 -5.98 -6.59
C GLY A 198 0.87 -5.17 -6.88
N MET A 199 0.57 -5.08 -8.16
CA MET A 199 -0.60 -4.43 -8.75
C MET A 199 -1.31 -5.39 -9.71
N SER A 200 -2.33 -4.94 -10.43
CA SER A 200 -3.16 -5.77 -11.30
C SER A 200 -2.37 -6.63 -12.30
N GLU A 201 -1.20 -6.18 -12.76
CA GLU A 201 -0.41 -6.88 -13.78
C GLU A 201 0.69 -7.79 -13.21
N ASP A 202 1.09 -7.60 -11.95
CA ASP A 202 2.26 -8.26 -11.36
C ASP A 202 2.03 -8.85 -9.97
N TYR A 203 0.77 -8.83 -9.45
CA TYR A 203 0.47 -9.34 -8.10
C TYR A 203 0.82 -10.82 -7.91
N LYS A 204 0.74 -11.65 -8.96
CA LYS A 204 1.10 -13.08 -8.88
C LYS A 204 2.59 -13.24 -8.58
N ALA A 205 3.44 -12.51 -9.29
CA ALA A 205 4.87 -12.48 -9.03
C ALA A 205 5.17 -11.95 -7.61
N ALA A 206 4.46 -10.89 -7.19
CA ALA A 206 4.60 -10.33 -5.84
C ALA A 206 4.19 -11.34 -4.74
N ILE A 207 3.12 -12.14 -4.94
CA ILE A 207 2.71 -13.19 -3.99
C ILE A 207 3.80 -14.25 -3.85
N LEU A 208 4.38 -14.73 -4.94
CA LEU A 208 5.50 -15.69 -4.89
C LEU A 208 6.71 -15.10 -4.14
N GLU A 209 6.94 -13.82 -4.27
CA GLU A 209 8.06 -13.12 -3.65
C GLU A 209 7.72 -12.52 -2.27
N GLY A 210 6.65 -12.99 -1.63
CA GLY A 210 6.41 -12.75 -0.21
C GLY A 210 5.65 -11.45 0.12
N THR A 211 4.95 -10.82 -0.83
CA THR A 211 4.08 -9.68 -0.50
C THR A 211 3.11 -10.02 0.62
N THR A 212 2.77 -9.03 1.44
CA THR A 212 1.68 -9.11 2.42
C THR A 212 0.55 -8.14 2.09
N MET A 213 0.76 -7.27 1.09
CA MET A 213 -0.24 -6.29 0.68
C MET A 213 -0.14 -6.02 -0.83
N ILE A 214 -1.24 -6.19 -1.56
CA ILE A 214 -1.35 -5.89 -3.00
C ILE A 214 -2.32 -4.72 -3.23
N ARG A 215 -2.05 -3.91 -4.27
CA ARG A 215 -2.83 -2.70 -4.59
C ARG A 215 -3.50 -2.85 -5.96
N ILE A 216 -4.79 -3.12 -5.96
CA ILE A 216 -5.53 -3.57 -7.14
C ILE A 216 -6.55 -2.53 -7.61
N GLY A 217 -6.42 -2.11 -8.85
CA GLY A 217 -7.36 -1.21 -9.52
C GLY A 217 -8.22 -1.95 -10.55
N THR A 218 -7.65 -2.25 -11.69
CA THR A 218 -8.35 -2.74 -12.89
C THR A 218 -9.10 -4.06 -12.65
N ASN A 219 -8.53 -4.98 -11.88
CA ASN A 219 -9.17 -6.28 -11.61
C ASN A 219 -10.45 -6.16 -10.76
N ILE A 220 -10.58 -5.10 -9.97
CA ILE A 220 -11.77 -4.82 -9.14
C ILE A 220 -12.72 -3.89 -9.88
N PHE A 221 -12.21 -2.75 -10.33
CA PHE A 221 -13.05 -1.64 -10.84
C PHE A 221 -13.19 -1.62 -12.36
N GLY A 222 -12.39 -2.40 -13.09
CA GLY A 222 -12.35 -2.39 -14.54
C GLY A 222 -11.39 -1.35 -15.11
N GLU A 223 -11.29 -1.31 -16.44
CA GLU A 223 -10.49 -0.30 -17.13
C GLU A 223 -11.05 1.11 -16.88
N ARG A 224 -10.15 2.07 -16.84
CA ARG A 224 -10.51 3.47 -16.63
C ARG A 224 -11.14 4.02 -17.91
N LYS A 225 -12.35 4.54 -17.79
CA LYS A 225 -12.99 5.36 -18.82
C LYS A 225 -12.45 6.77 -18.81
#